data_d68255be8957348ac1a73bb90a2c74f9
#
_entry.id   d68255be8957348ac1a73bb90a2c74f9
#
_cell.length_a   1.000
_cell.length_b   1.000
_cell.length_c   1.000
_cell.angle_alpha   90.00
_cell.angle_beta   90.00
_cell.angle_gamma   90.00
#
_symmetry.space_group_name_H-M   'P 1'
#
loop_
_entity.id
_entity.type
_entity.pdbx_description
1 polymer ?
#
loop_
_entity_poly.entity_id
_entity_poly.type
_entity_poly.pdbx_seq_one_letter_code
_entity_poly.pdbx_strand_id
1 'polypeptide(L)'
;MDKGSKGLQGIASMLFHGMFAVLWFLMLPGIVIFGIWDNILMLIPLLLITAVVILYKRKPGIISNLRTIAVRYTDRCSVITVTVFLMVIQVALQAYIGYEMAVTPAGDRNVIFKQASEMALDSVFKTSSEYNFYFLRYPNNQMLLLLETAWFMILKGFGSVNFLYWNMVLNILAIDIGIILCMVLVKRKYGKRAAVFFQVMAFLFIPFYTYIPFVYTDTLVLPAVAGLLLCYQLIEENFNRKGIKIYVLACIMGLVTWAGFELKPTVAIITIASVFHMVIVKGWKKGIIATSAIMLVFGTCMVSYNMVLDKIDMVDQTDYDKENFPYTHWVMMGLKGAGNYNLEDREYTSSFATKEEKQKGNMEMIKKRLKDYGITGLFAHQYIKAVNTWSNGKYDMDFHLQRQPVRKSWLQAVFFKKGKFYPLYNLCCTIYHWTLLVFTGISVVYGLAKRETNSAAMWRLALFGLFLFLSIWETKSRYVMHFVPVMMLITIDTLKNITAINGKNYIIKQ
;
A
#
# COMPACT_ATOMS: atom_id res chain seq x y z
N MET A 1 12.49 -15.69 -29.24
CA MET A 1 11.03 -15.48 -29.08
C MET A 1 10.43 -15.32 -30.47
N ASP A 2 9.41 -16.10 -30.76
CA ASP A 2 8.70 -16.11 -32.01
C ASP A 2 7.95 -14.79 -32.26
N LYS A 3 7.83 -14.35 -33.54
CA LYS A 3 7.12 -13.10 -33.92
C LYS A 3 5.68 -13.05 -33.37
N GLY A 4 5.00 -14.19 -33.30
CA GLY A 4 3.65 -14.33 -32.72
C GLY A 4 3.59 -13.99 -31.23
N SER A 5 4.58 -14.41 -30.45
CA SER A 5 4.68 -14.14 -29.01
C SER A 5 4.85 -12.63 -28.70
N LYS A 6 5.63 -11.91 -29.52
CA LYS A 6 5.80 -10.43 -29.37
C LYS A 6 4.50 -9.68 -29.72
N GLY A 7 3.74 -10.17 -30.70
CA GLY A 7 2.44 -9.59 -31.05
C GLY A 7 1.43 -9.70 -29.89
N LEU A 8 1.30 -10.88 -29.31
CA LEU A 8 0.39 -11.13 -28.18
C LEU A 8 0.74 -10.28 -26.94
N GLN A 9 2.03 -10.17 -26.61
CA GLN A 9 2.50 -9.34 -25.50
C GLN A 9 2.16 -7.87 -25.70
N GLY A 10 2.35 -7.35 -26.94
CA GLY A 10 2.00 -5.98 -27.29
C GLY A 10 0.50 -5.70 -27.18
N ILE A 11 -0.35 -6.65 -27.59
CA ILE A 11 -1.81 -6.54 -27.48
C ILE A 11 -2.22 -6.58 -26.00
N ALA A 12 -1.71 -7.51 -25.21
CA ALA A 12 -2.00 -7.60 -23.78
C ALA A 12 -1.59 -6.32 -23.02
N SER A 13 -0.40 -5.78 -23.33
CA SER A 13 0.07 -4.50 -22.77
C SER A 13 -0.86 -3.34 -23.16
N MET A 14 -1.29 -3.28 -24.41
CA MET A 14 -2.17 -2.22 -24.90
C MET A 14 -3.55 -2.27 -24.26
N LEU A 15 -4.16 -3.44 -24.14
CA LEU A 15 -5.46 -3.63 -23.50
C LEU A 15 -5.40 -3.24 -22.02
N PHE A 16 -4.40 -3.75 -21.30
CA PHE A 16 -4.20 -3.45 -19.88
C PHE A 16 -4.01 -1.95 -19.64
N HIS A 17 -3.04 -1.32 -20.32
CA HIS A 17 -2.78 0.11 -20.12
C HIS A 17 -3.94 0.98 -20.59
N GLY A 18 -4.66 0.56 -21.65
CA GLY A 18 -5.85 1.26 -22.13
C GLY A 18 -6.98 1.27 -21.10
N MET A 19 -7.32 0.11 -20.54
CA MET A 19 -8.32 0.01 -19.48
C MET A 19 -7.90 0.81 -18.23
N PHE A 20 -6.65 0.69 -17.82
CA PHE A 20 -6.16 1.43 -16.66
C PHE A 20 -6.18 2.94 -16.91
N ALA A 21 -5.80 3.41 -18.10
CA ALA A 21 -5.85 4.82 -18.46
C ALA A 21 -7.28 5.37 -18.38
N VAL A 22 -8.25 4.68 -18.98
CA VAL A 22 -9.65 5.11 -18.93
C VAL A 22 -10.14 5.27 -17.50
N LEU A 23 -10.00 4.23 -16.67
CA LEU A 23 -10.47 4.26 -15.28
C LEU A 23 -9.73 5.32 -14.45
N TRP A 24 -8.42 5.47 -14.64
CA TRP A 24 -7.59 6.42 -13.91
C TRP A 24 -7.94 7.86 -14.23
N PHE A 25 -8.04 8.21 -15.53
CA PHE A 25 -8.36 9.58 -15.95
C PHE A 25 -9.82 9.96 -15.71
N LEU A 26 -10.75 9.02 -15.68
CA LEU A 26 -12.12 9.28 -15.25
C LEU A 26 -12.18 9.69 -13.76
N MET A 27 -11.35 9.10 -12.91
CA MET A 27 -11.33 9.38 -11.47
C MET A 27 -10.66 10.72 -11.12
N LEU A 28 -9.61 11.12 -11.82
CA LEU A 28 -8.78 12.29 -11.45
C LEU A 28 -9.56 13.61 -11.31
N PRO A 29 -10.48 13.98 -12.20
CA PRO A 29 -11.27 15.21 -12.06
C PRO A 29 -12.07 15.24 -10.74
N GLY A 30 -12.68 14.13 -10.36
CA GLY A 30 -13.42 14.03 -9.10
C GLY A 30 -12.52 14.19 -7.89
N ILE A 31 -11.31 13.63 -7.91
CA ILE A 31 -10.32 13.80 -6.84
C ILE A 31 -9.92 15.27 -6.68
N VAL A 32 -9.68 15.95 -7.80
CA VAL A 32 -9.30 17.37 -7.79
C VAL A 32 -10.45 18.23 -7.26
N ILE A 33 -11.67 18.04 -7.77
CA ILE A 33 -12.87 18.76 -7.33
C ILE A 33 -13.11 18.53 -5.83
N PHE A 34 -13.05 17.28 -5.37
CA PHE A 34 -13.23 16.94 -3.96
C PHE A 34 -12.14 17.58 -3.08
N GLY A 35 -10.89 17.57 -3.52
CA GLY A 35 -9.78 18.19 -2.78
C GLY A 35 -9.93 19.72 -2.67
N ILE A 36 -10.38 20.40 -3.73
CA ILE A 36 -10.65 21.87 -3.72
C ILE A 36 -11.83 22.17 -2.79
N TRP A 37 -12.86 21.34 -2.81
CA TRP A 37 -14.02 21.47 -1.93
C TRP A 37 -13.65 21.30 -0.44
N ASP A 38 -12.78 20.34 -0.13
CA ASP A 38 -12.27 20.11 1.23
C ASP A 38 -11.36 21.25 1.69
N ASN A 39 -10.57 21.86 0.78
CA ASN A 39 -9.67 22.97 1.09
C ASN A 39 -9.40 23.85 -0.13
N ILE A 40 -9.92 25.07 -0.13
CA ILE A 40 -9.74 26.05 -1.23
C ILE A 40 -8.28 26.35 -1.56
N LEU A 41 -7.36 26.16 -0.58
CA LEU A 41 -5.92 26.32 -0.82
C LEU A 41 -5.38 25.32 -1.87
N MET A 42 -6.15 24.28 -2.23
CA MET A 42 -5.82 23.36 -3.32
C MET A 42 -5.79 24.01 -4.71
N LEU A 43 -6.31 25.21 -4.87
CA LEU A 43 -6.10 26.01 -6.08
C LEU A 43 -4.63 26.42 -6.28
N ILE A 44 -3.87 26.63 -5.18
CA ILE A 44 -2.46 27.04 -5.23
C ILE A 44 -1.60 26.03 -5.98
N PRO A 45 -1.61 24.71 -5.66
CA PRO A 45 -0.84 23.73 -6.43
C PRO A 45 -1.23 23.66 -7.90
N LEU A 46 -2.51 23.78 -8.24
CA LEU A 46 -2.95 23.79 -9.63
C LEU A 46 -2.38 24.98 -10.39
N LEU A 47 -2.38 26.17 -9.78
CA LEU A 47 -1.77 27.39 -10.35
C LEU A 47 -0.25 27.23 -10.48
N LEU A 48 0.42 26.66 -9.46
CA LEU A 48 1.87 26.41 -9.50
C LEU A 48 2.24 25.38 -10.58
N ILE A 49 1.51 24.28 -10.70
CA ILE A 49 1.74 23.27 -11.73
C ILE A 49 1.56 23.91 -13.12
N THR A 50 0.49 24.70 -13.30
CA THR A 50 0.23 25.41 -14.54
C THR A 50 1.36 26.40 -14.87
N ALA A 51 1.81 27.18 -13.87
CA ALA A 51 2.93 28.10 -14.02
C ALA A 51 4.24 27.38 -14.38
N VAL A 52 4.55 26.25 -13.73
CA VAL A 52 5.72 25.42 -14.04
C VAL A 52 5.66 24.86 -15.45
N VAL A 53 4.49 24.38 -15.90
CA VAL A 53 4.31 23.89 -17.29
C VAL A 53 4.50 25.01 -18.30
N ILE A 54 3.97 26.21 -18.03
CA ILE A 54 4.14 27.38 -18.90
C ILE A 54 5.62 27.81 -18.93
N LEU A 55 6.29 27.89 -17.79
CA LEU A 55 7.71 28.22 -17.67
C LEU A 55 8.59 27.20 -18.41
N TYR A 56 8.27 25.91 -18.28
CA TYR A 56 8.97 24.83 -18.99
C TYR A 56 8.87 25.00 -20.51
N LYS A 57 7.66 25.30 -21.02
CA LYS A 57 7.45 25.54 -22.46
C LYS A 57 8.17 26.81 -22.96
N ARG A 58 8.20 27.88 -22.14
CA ARG A 58 8.81 29.16 -22.51
C ARG A 58 10.32 29.23 -22.30
N LYS A 59 10.85 28.59 -21.27
CA LYS A 59 12.27 28.64 -20.87
C LYS A 59 12.81 27.27 -20.47
N PRO A 60 12.98 26.32 -21.39
CA PRO A 60 13.42 24.95 -21.07
C PRO A 60 14.81 24.89 -20.42
N GLY A 61 15.65 25.94 -20.60
CA GLY A 61 16.99 26.04 -19.99
C GLY A 61 16.96 26.18 -18.44
N ILE A 62 15.89 26.67 -17.83
CA ILE A 62 15.82 26.80 -16.35
C ILE A 62 15.87 25.42 -15.69
N ILE A 63 15.13 24.44 -16.22
CA ILE A 63 15.08 23.09 -15.64
C ILE A 63 16.40 22.35 -15.88
N SER A 64 17.06 22.56 -17.03
CA SER A 64 18.38 22.00 -17.29
C SER A 64 19.41 22.54 -16.31
N ASN A 65 19.38 23.84 -15.97
CA ASN A 65 20.27 24.45 -15.00
C ASN A 65 20.02 23.92 -13.57
N LEU A 66 18.75 23.83 -13.14
CA LEU A 66 18.40 23.24 -11.85
C LEU A 66 18.87 21.78 -11.75
N ARG A 67 18.70 21.01 -12.83
CA ARG A 67 19.23 19.63 -12.90
C ARG A 67 20.75 19.60 -12.77
N THR A 68 21.47 20.48 -13.46
CA THR A 68 22.93 20.55 -13.40
C THR A 68 23.41 20.89 -11.98
N ILE A 69 22.73 21.83 -11.31
CA ILE A 69 23.00 22.19 -9.94
C ILE A 69 22.76 20.99 -9.01
N ALA A 70 21.61 20.34 -9.10
CA ALA A 70 21.27 19.17 -8.29
C ALA A 70 22.28 18.02 -8.49
N VAL A 71 22.67 17.74 -9.74
CA VAL A 71 23.70 16.74 -10.07
C VAL A 71 25.05 17.10 -9.45
N ARG A 72 25.48 18.35 -9.53
CA ARG A 72 26.75 18.82 -8.96
C ARG A 72 26.80 18.68 -7.45
N TYR A 73 25.71 18.93 -6.74
CA TYR A 73 25.64 18.74 -5.28
C TYR A 73 25.59 17.26 -4.90
N THR A 74 24.86 16.42 -5.63
CA THR A 74 24.82 14.97 -5.36
C THR A 74 26.14 14.25 -5.67
N ASP A 75 27.01 14.80 -6.53
CA ASP A 75 28.32 14.24 -6.81
C ASP A 75 29.37 14.57 -5.74
N ARG A 76 29.19 15.68 -5.00
CA ARG A 76 30.11 16.10 -3.94
C ARG A 76 29.87 15.38 -2.61
N CYS A 77 28.64 14.93 -2.34
CA CYS A 77 28.29 14.24 -1.11
C CYS A 77 28.37 12.72 -1.28
N SER A 78 28.93 12.02 -0.29
CA SER A 78 28.82 10.57 -0.24
C SER A 78 27.32 10.19 -0.15
N VAL A 79 26.86 9.38 -1.12
CA VAL A 79 25.47 8.87 -1.13
C VAL A 79 25.13 8.15 0.18
N ILE A 80 26.10 7.42 0.75
CA ILE A 80 25.92 6.72 2.03
C ILE A 80 25.68 7.74 3.16
N THR A 81 26.52 8.78 3.24
CA THR A 81 26.39 9.82 4.27
C THR A 81 25.03 10.52 4.20
N VAL A 82 24.57 10.92 3.01
CA VAL A 82 23.25 11.56 2.83
C VAL A 82 22.12 10.60 3.24
N THR A 83 22.21 9.33 2.82
CA THR A 83 21.21 8.32 3.18
C THR A 83 21.12 8.10 4.68
N VAL A 84 22.27 7.88 5.35
CA VAL A 84 22.32 7.67 6.80
C VAL A 84 21.81 8.89 7.55
N PHE A 85 22.22 10.09 7.14
CA PHE A 85 21.77 11.35 7.75
C PHE A 85 20.25 11.53 7.65
N LEU A 86 19.67 11.31 6.46
CA LEU A 86 18.22 11.40 6.27
C LEU A 86 17.46 10.33 7.06
N MET A 87 17.98 9.09 7.13
CA MET A 87 17.37 8.02 7.93
C MET A 87 17.40 8.34 9.43
N VAL A 88 18.51 8.86 9.95
CA VAL A 88 18.60 9.23 11.37
C VAL A 88 17.59 10.34 11.71
N ILE A 89 17.50 11.36 10.87
CA ILE A 89 16.51 12.42 11.08
C ILE A 89 15.07 11.87 10.97
N GLN A 90 14.81 10.99 9.98
CA GLN A 90 13.51 10.38 9.80
C GLN A 90 13.09 9.60 11.04
N VAL A 91 13.94 8.70 11.56
CA VAL A 91 13.69 7.93 12.79
C VAL A 91 13.46 8.86 13.99
N ALA A 92 14.27 9.92 14.13
CA ALA A 92 14.10 10.88 15.22
C ALA A 92 12.74 11.61 15.14
N LEU A 93 12.34 12.03 13.93
CA LEU A 93 11.02 12.67 13.71
C LEU A 93 9.88 11.69 13.93
N GLN A 94 10.00 10.44 13.47
CA GLN A 94 9.02 9.38 13.70
C GLN A 94 8.85 9.11 15.19
N ALA A 95 9.94 8.97 15.95
CA ALA A 95 9.91 8.75 17.39
C ALA A 95 9.29 9.97 18.12
N TYR A 96 9.67 11.19 17.76
CA TYR A 96 9.14 12.41 18.33
C TYR A 96 7.64 12.58 18.07
N ILE A 97 7.21 12.44 16.79
CA ILE A 97 5.79 12.58 16.42
C ILE A 97 4.99 11.41 17.02
N GLY A 98 5.53 10.19 17.02
CA GLY A 98 4.92 9.03 17.67
C GLY A 98 4.64 9.27 19.15
N TYR A 99 5.63 9.82 19.87
CA TYR A 99 5.51 10.14 21.29
C TYR A 99 4.51 11.26 21.56
N GLU A 100 4.62 12.40 20.87
CA GLU A 100 3.78 13.57 21.04
C GLU A 100 2.32 13.34 20.61
N MET A 101 2.11 12.54 19.58
CA MET A 101 0.80 12.24 19.01
C MET A 101 0.28 10.85 19.39
N ALA A 102 0.83 10.27 20.47
CA ALA A 102 0.39 8.96 20.97
C ALA A 102 -1.11 8.96 21.22
N VAL A 103 -1.78 7.91 20.75
CA VAL A 103 -3.22 7.67 20.92
C VAL A 103 -3.46 6.30 21.54
N THR A 104 -4.40 6.22 22.46
CA THR A 104 -4.89 4.92 22.95
C THR A 104 -5.50 4.15 21.77
N PRO A 105 -5.13 2.89 21.55
CA PRO A 105 -5.74 2.08 20.50
C PRO A 105 -7.27 2.06 20.61
N ALA A 106 -7.97 2.12 19.48
CA ALA A 106 -9.43 2.13 19.43
C ALA A 106 -9.95 1.23 18.32
N GLY A 107 -11.16 0.66 18.49
CA GLY A 107 -11.76 -0.30 17.55
C GLY A 107 -10.92 -1.58 17.47
N ASP A 108 -10.73 -2.11 16.25
CA ASP A 108 -9.98 -3.35 16.00
C ASP A 108 -8.60 -3.36 16.68
N ARG A 109 -7.88 -2.24 16.60
CA ARG A 109 -6.55 -2.11 17.22
C ARG A 109 -6.58 -2.23 18.75
N ASN A 110 -7.67 -1.78 19.40
CA ASN A 110 -7.80 -1.92 20.84
C ASN A 110 -7.92 -3.38 21.25
N VAL A 111 -8.75 -4.15 20.53
CA VAL A 111 -8.91 -5.58 20.80
C VAL A 111 -7.60 -6.33 20.63
N ILE A 112 -6.91 -6.08 19.49
CA ILE A 112 -5.64 -6.76 19.19
C ILE A 112 -4.56 -6.39 20.23
N PHE A 113 -4.37 -5.09 20.49
CA PHE A 113 -3.37 -4.59 21.43
C PHE A 113 -3.58 -5.11 22.86
N LYS A 114 -4.83 -5.08 23.36
CA LYS A 114 -5.14 -5.60 24.70
C LYS A 114 -4.90 -7.09 24.77
N GLN A 115 -5.44 -7.86 23.83
CA GLN A 115 -5.27 -9.30 23.81
C GLN A 115 -3.79 -9.70 23.66
N ALA A 116 -3.02 -9.01 22.81
CA ALA A 116 -1.57 -9.24 22.69
C ALA A 116 -0.83 -8.93 24.01
N SER A 117 -1.24 -7.86 24.71
CA SER A 117 -0.67 -7.48 26.00
C SER A 117 -0.96 -8.54 27.09
N GLU A 118 -2.19 -9.04 27.17
CA GLU A 118 -2.59 -10.10 28.08
C GLU A 118 -1.81 -11.39 27.80
N MET A 119 -1.80 -11.87 26.55
CA MET A 119 -1.03 -13.04 26.12
C MET A 119 0.46 -12.91 26.48
N ALA A 120 1.06 -11.74 26.28
CA ALA A 120 2.46 -11.52 26.60
C ALA A 120 2.71 -11.51 28.11
N LEU A 121 1.84 -10.90 28.91
CA LEU A 121 1.96 -10.86 30.37
C LEU A 121 1.78 -12.24 30.98
N ASP A 122 0.83 -13.01 30.50
CA ASP A 122 0.53 -14.36 31.01
C ASP A 122 1.44 -15.45 30.40
N SER A 123 2.18 -15.10 29.32
CA SER A 123 3.00 -16.04 28.53
C SER A 123 2.18 -17.21 27.94
N VAL A 124 0.93 -16.92 27.54
CA VAL A 124 -0.02 -17.89 26.99
C VAL A 124 -0.53 -17.40 25.62
N PHE A 125 -0.50 -18.27 24.60
CA PHE A 125 -1.02 -17.99 23.27
C PHE A 125 -2.48 -18.44 23.13
N LYS A 126 -3.38 -17.89 23.97
CA LYS A 126 -4.81 -18.19 23.91
C LYS A 126 -5.62 -16.91 24.10
N THR A 127 -6.64 -16.71 23.26
CA THR A 127 -7.55 -15.58 23.37
C THR A 127 -8.41 -15.70 24.62
N SER A 128 -8.63 -14.57 25.29
CA SER A 128 -9.61 -14.51 26.39
C SER A 128 -11.04 -14.64 25.86
N SER A 129 -11.96 -15.10 26.70
CA SER A 129 -13.37 -15.23 26.34
C SER A 129 -13.99 -13.90 25.92
N GLU A 130 -13.49 -12.76 26.44
CA GLU A 130 -13.95 -11.42 26.10
C GLU A 130 -13.69 -11.07 24.63
N TYR A 131 -12.55 -11.53 24.04
CA TYR A 131 -12.13 -11.14 22.70
C TYR A 131 -12.20 -12.27 21.66
N ASN A 132 -12.50 -13.50 22.08
CA ASN A 132 -12.52 -14.67 21.19
C ASN A 132 -13.43 -14.46 19.98
N PHE A 133 -14.66 -13.93 20.20
CA PHE A 133 -15.63 -13.65 19.12
C PHE A 133 -15.06 -12.73 18.04
N TYR A 134 -14.17 -11.80 18.41
CA TYR A 134 -13.57 -10.88 17.45
C TYR A 134 -12.64 -11.61 16.47
N PHE A 135 -11.80 -12.54 16.96
CA PHE A 135 -10.86 -13.28 16.12
C PHE A 135 -11.55 -14.39 15.30
N LEU A 136 -12.71 -14.87 15.74
CA LEU A 136 -13.58 -15.70 14.91
C LEU A 136 -14.20 -14.90 13.76
N ARG A 137 -14.61 -13.66 14.02
CA ARG A 137 -15.22 -12.76 13.03
C ARG A 137 -14.22 -12.22 12.02
N TYR A 138 -13.02 -11.90 12.46
CA TYR A 138 -11.94 -11.29 11.68
C TYR A 138 -10.64 -12.12 11.77
N PRO A 139 -10.61 -13.33 11.19
CA PRO A 139 -9.46 -14.23 11.29
C PRO A 139 -8.18 -13.65 10.67
N ASN A 140 -8.31 -12.72 9.71
CA ASN A 140 -7.18 -11.99 9.13
C ASN A 140 -6.37 -11.14 10.13
N ASN A 141 -6.86 -10.92 11.34
CA ASN A 141 -6.16 -10.20 12.40
C ASN A 141 -5.39 -11.14 13.36
N GLN A 142 -5.48 -12.46 13.20
CA GLN A 142 -4.78 -13.43 14.06
C GLN A 142 -3.26 -13.35 13.88
N MET A 143 -2.75 -13.16 12.66
CA MET A 143 -1.32 -12.97 12.42
C MET A 143 -0.80 -11.68 13.08
N LEU A 144 -1.58 -10.60 13.03
CA LEU A 144 -1.21 -9.35 13.71
C LEU A 144 -1.19 -9.54 15.23
N LEU A 145 -2.16 -10.27 15.80
CA LEU A 145 -2.18 -10.63 17.21
C LEU A 145 -0.90 -11.38 17.60
N LEU A 146 -0.52 -12.41 16.84
CA LEU A 146 0.70 -13.19 17.10
C LEU A 146 1.96 -12.33 16.99
N LEU A 147 2.04 -11.47 16.01
CA LEU A 147 3.18 -10.57 15.81
C LEU A 147 3.35 -9.61 16.99
N GLU A 148 2.26 -8.95 17.43
CA GLU A 148 2.30 -8.06 18.59
C GLU A 148 2.58 -8.84 19.89
N THR A 149 1.98 -10.01 20.08
CA THR A 149 2.25 -10.87 21.24
C THR A 149 3.72 -11.26 21.32
N ALA A 150 4.30 -11.76 20.23
CA ALA A 150 5.71 -12.13 20.18
C ALA A 150 6.62 -10.93 20.49
N TRP A 151 6.32 -9.77 19.91
CA TRP A 151 7.04 -8.53 20.17
C TRP A 151 6.97 -8.14 21.65
N PHE A 152 5.78 -8.18 22.26
CA PHE A 152 5.58 -7.82 23.67
C PHE A 152 6.23 -8.84 24.63
N MET A 153 6.25 -10.13 24.27
CA MET A 153 6.98 -11.16 25.04
C MET A 153 8.50 -10.89 25.05
N ILE A 154 9.07 -10.52 23.89
CA ILE A 154 10.48 -10.12 23.81
C ILE A 154 10.75 -8.93 24.73
N LEU A 155 9.91 -7.90 24.70
CA LEU A 155 10.05 -6.71 25.53
C LEU A 155 9.90 -7.00 27.03
N LYS A 156 8.94 -7.85 27.38
CA LYS A 156 8.79 -8.34 28.77
C LYS A 156 10.05 -9.04 29.25
N GLY A 157 10.69 -9.85 28.39
CA GLY A 157 11.97 -10.50 28.68
C GLY A 157 13.11 -9.51 28.98
N PHE A 158 13.04 -8.29 28.43
CA PHE A 158 13.94 -7.17 28.76
C PHE A 158 13.43 -6.28 29.90
N GLY A 159 12.38 -6.70 30.62
CA GLY A 159 11.83 -5.97 31.77
C GLY A 159 10.90 -4.80 31.40
N SER A 160 10.50 -4.64 30.16
CA SER A 160 9.60 -3.57 29.74
C SER A 160 8.16 -4.06 29.56
N VAL A 161 7.21 -3.33 30.16
CA VAL A 161 5.76 -3.54 29.99
C VAL A 161 5.05 -2.32 29.39
N ASN A 162 5.79 -1.32 28.92
CA ASN A 162 5.22 -0.15 28.26
C ASN A 162 4.95 -0.44 26.77
N PHE A 163 4.06 -1.38 26.52
CA PHE A 163 3.81 -1.92 25.17
C PHE A 163 3.33 -0.87 24.18
N LEU A 164 2.63 0.18 24.62
CA LEU A 164 2.10 1.22 23.72
C LEU A 164 3.22 1.89 22.88
N TYR A 165 4.27 2.37 23.56
CA TYR A 165 5.37 3.06 22.85
C TYR A 165 6.26 2.09 22.09
N TRP A 166 6.49 0.90 22.65
CA TRP A 166 7.27 -0.12 21.96
C TRP A 166 6.57 -0.68 20.73
N ASN A 167 5.24 -0.69 20.70
CA ASN A 167 4.49 -1.04 19.48
C ASN A 167 4.71 0.01 18.38
N MET A 168 4.85 1.30 18.74
CA MET A 168 5.23 2.34 17.78
C MET A 168 6.65 2.12 17.22
N VAL A 169 7.59 1.61 18.03
CA VAL A 169 8.93 1.23 17.55
C VAL A 169 8.84 0.11 16.51
N LEU A 170 8.00 -0.89 16.72
CA LEU A 170 7.73 -1.93 15.71
C LEU A 170 7.24 -1.32 14.40
N ASN A 171 6.36 -0.33 14.47
CA ASN A 171 5.85 0.38 13.29
C ASN A 171 6.92 1.21 12.57
N ILE A 172 7.81 1.90 13.32
CA ILE A 172 8.97 2.61 12.77
C ILE A 172 9.86 1.62 12.00
N LEU A 173 10.20 0.49 12.62
CA LEU A 173 11.03 -0.55 12.00
C LEU A 173 10.40 -1.06 10.70
N ALA A 174 9.09 -1.33 10.71
CA ALA A 174 8.40 -1.82 9.52
C ALA A 174 8.42 -0.78 8.36
N ILE A 175 8.13 0.49 8.64
CA ILE A 175 8.18 1.55 7.63
C ILE A 175 9.58 1.68 7.07
N ASP A 176 10.60 1.76 7.92
CA ASP A 176 11.97 2.04 7.50
C ASP A 176 12.62 0.86 6.78
N ILE A 177 12.36 -0.39 7.21
CA ILE A 177 12.75 -1.58 6.45
C ILE A 177 12.13 -1.56 5.05
N GLY A 178 10.83 -1.21 4.94
CA GLY A 178 10.16 -1.06 3.65
C GLY A 178 10.86 -0.02 2.75
N ILE A 179 11.21 1.14 3.31
CA ILE A 179 11.94 2.19 2.59
C ILE A 179 13.32 1.70 2.15
N ILE A 180 14.09 1.05 3.02
CA ILE A 180 15.44 0.54 2.71
C ILE A 180 15.37 -0.50 1.58
N LEU A 181 14.43 -1.43 1.62
CA LEU A 181 14.25 -2.44 0.56
C LEU A 181 13.91 -1.80 -0.79
N CYS A 182 13.03 -0.80 -0.81
CA CYS A 182 12.73 -0.02 -2.01
C CYS A 182 13.95 0.76 -2.51
N MET A 183 14.75 1.35 -1.61
CA MET A 183 16.01 2.02 -2.00
C MET A 183 16.99 1.05 -2.64
N VAL A 184 17.13 -0.17 -2.11
CA VAL A 184 17.97 -1.22 -2.71
C VAL A 184 17.47 -1.55 -4.12
N LEU A 185 16.15 -1.71 -4.31
CA LEU A 185 15.53 -1.93 -5.63
C LEU A 185 15.87 -0.79 -6.59
N VAL A 186 15.62 0.47 -6.18
CA VAL A 186 15.85 1.66 -7.01
C VAL A 186 17.33 1.82 -7.34
N LYS A 187 18.22 1.59 -6.37
CA LYS A 187 19.69 1.61 -6.59
C LYS A 187 20.12 0.61 -7.66
N ARG A 188 19.58 -0.62 -7.61
CA ARG A 188 19.88 -1.68 -8.57
C ARG A 188 19.40 -1.31 -9.98
N LYS A 189 18.17 -0.80 -10.08
CA LYS A 189 17.53 -0.53 -11.37
C LYS A 189 17.96 0.78 -12.02
N TYR A 190 18.14 1.85 -11.23
CA TYR A 190 18.33 3.22 -11.71
C TYR A 190 19.61 3.89 -11.20
N GLY A 191 20.35 3.24 -10.31
CA GLY A 191 21.61 3.75 -9.76
C GLY A 191 21.47 4.55 -8.47
N LYS A 192 22.61 4.94 -7.91
CA LYS A 192 22.73 5.56 -6.57
C LYS A 192 21.93 6.87 -6.43
N ARG A 193 21.95 7.75 -7.44
CA ARG A 193 21.25 9.04 -7.40
C ARG A 193 19.72 8.87 -7.31
N ALA A 194 19.20 7.89 -8.05
CA ALA A 194 17.77 7.60 -8.01
C ALA A 194 17.37 7.04 -6.61
N ALA A 195 18.24 6.26 -5.96
CA ALA A 195 17.97 5.77 -4.61
C ALA A 195 17.94 6.91 -3.58
N VAL A 196 18.83 7.90 -3.66
CA VAL A 196 18.77 9.11 -2.81
C VAL A 196 17.49 9.90 -3.09
N PHE A 197 17.09 10.03 -4.36
CA PHE A 197 15.84 10.71 -4.69
C PHE A 197 14.62 9.97 -4.11
N PHE A 198 14.59 8.63 -4.15
CA PHE A 198 13.56 7.84 -3.48
C PHE A 198 13.55 8.11 -1.97
N GLN A 199 14.74 8.15 -1.34
CA GLN A 199 14.87 8.46 0.10
C GLN A 199 14.28 9.85 0.42
N VAL A 200 14.57 10.85 -0.40
CA VAL A 200 14.02 12.21 -0.23
C VAL A 200 12.50 12.19 -0.39
N MET A 201 11.98 11.45 -1.38
CA MET A 201 10.53 11.27 -1.53
C MET A 201 9.92 10.62 -0.27
N ALA A 202 10.53 9.55 0.26
CA ALA A 202 10.06 8.89 1.47
C ALA A 202 10.12 9.82 2.70
N PHE A 203 11.20 10.59 2.85
CA PHE A 203 11.39 11.57 3.90
C PHE A 203 10.34 12.68 3.89
N LEU A 204 9.94 13.16 2.72
CA LEU A 204 8.92 14.21 2.55
C LEU A 204 7.48 13.67 2.64
N PHE A 205 7.28 12.36 2.72
CA PHE A 205 5.95 11.78 2.80
C PHE A 205 5.43 11.78 4.24
N ILE A 206 4.68 12.84 4.59
CA ILE A 206 4.19 13.08 5.95
C ILE A 206 3.44 11.88 6.56
N PRO A 207 2.65 11.07 5.82
CA PRO A 207 2.00 9.91 6.41
C PRO A 207 2.95 8.88 7.04
N PHE A 208 4.22 8.75 6.61
CA PHE A 208 5.19 7.89 7.29
C PHE A 208 5.52 8.31 8.72
N TYR A 209 5.15 9.52 9.12
CA TYR A 209 5.27 10.04 10.49
C TYR A 209 3.94 9.95 11.24
N THR A 210 2.84 10.34 10.60
CA THR A 210 1.53 10.37 11.26
C THR A 210 0.93 8.98 11.47
N TYR A 211 1.41 7.95 10.76
CA TYR A 211 1.06 6.55 11.00
C TYR A 211 1.75 5.94 12.23
N ILE A 212 2.80 6.56 12.79
CA ILE A 212 3.54 5.94 13.89
C ILE A 212 2.64 5.61 15.08
N PRO A 213 1.75 6.49 15.55
CA PRO A 213 0.83 6.16 16.64
C PRO A 213 -0.30 5.19 16.22
N PHE A 214 -0.46 4.94 14.93
CA PHE A 214 -1.49 4.06 14.37
C PHE A 214 -0.88 2.74 13.92
N VAL A 215 -0.49 1.89 14.86
CA VAL A 215 0.08 0.58 14.56
C VAL A 215 -1.02 -0.34 14.03
N TYR A 216 -0.90 -0.73 12.76
CA TYR A 216 -1.85 -1.64 12.11
C TYR A 216 -1.24 -2.23 10.84
N THR A 217 -1.96 -3.17 10.21
CA THR A 217 -1.50 -3.88 9.00
C THR A 217 -1.15 -2.96 7.84
N ASP A 218 -1.67 -1.72 7.79
CA ASP A 218 -1.43 -0.76 6.69
C ASP A 218 0.06 -0.40 6.53
N THR A 219 0.80 -0.37 7.62
CA THR A 219 2.24 -0.04 7.67
C THR A 219 3.11 -1.24 8.02
N LEU A 220 2.64 -2.12 8.92
CA LEU A 220 3.41 -3.31 9.31
C LEU A 220 3.70 -4.25 8.14
N VAL A 221 2.92 -4.19 7.07
CA VAL A 221 3.10 -5.00 5.86
C VAL A 221 4.08 -4.40 4.85
N LEU A 222 4.58 -3.18 5.05
CA LEU A 222 5.50 -2.52 4.11
C LEU A 222 6.79 -3.31 3.82
N PRO A 223 7.42 -4.02 4.78
CA PRO A 223 8.55 -4.89 4.49
C PRO A 223 8.21 -6.00 3.49
N ALA A 224 7.03 -6.61 3.61
CA ALA A 224 6.58 -7.64 2.68
C ALA A 224 6.32 -7.06 1.28
N VAL A 225 5.63 -5.91 1.17
CA VAL A 225 5.41 -5.21 -0.09
C VAL A 225 6.74 -4.91 -0.79
N ALA A 226 7.67 -4.25 -0.10
CA ALA A 226 8.97 -3.88 -0.64
C ALA A 226 9.84 -5.12 -0.95
N GLY A 227 9.76 -6.15 -0.10
CA GLY A 227 10.43 -7.43 -0.30
C GLY A 227 9.97 -8.15 -1.57
N LEU A 228 8.66 -8.20 -1.83
CA LEU A 228 8.08 -8.78 -3.04
C LEU A 228 8.52 -8.04 -4.30
N LEU A 229 8.50 -6.70 -4.27
CA LEU A 229 8.97 -5.86 -5.37
C LEU A 229 10.46 -6.10 -5.66
N LEU A 230 11.28 -6.19 -4.62
CA LEU A 230 12.71 -6.48 -4.74
C LEU A 230 12.97 -7.91 -5.22
N CYS A 231 12.29 -8.91 -4.66
CA CYS A 231 12.39 -10.30 -5.12
C CYS A 231 12.04 -10.42 -6.60
N TYR A 232 10.95 -9.77 -7.03
CA TYR A 232 10.56 -9.74 -8.43
C TYR A 232 11.64 -9.09 -9.32
N GLN A 233 12.21 -7.95 -8.91
CA GLN A 233 13.31 -7.30 -9.63
C GLN A 233 14.52 -8.24 -9.78
N LEU A 234 14.87 -8.97 -8.71
CA LEU A 234 15.96 -9.95 -8.73
C LEU A 234 15.64 -11.16 -9.63
N ILE A 235 14.41 -11.62 -9.67
CA ILE A 235 13.94 -12.65 -10.59
C ILE A 235 14.08 -12.14 -12.03
N GLU A 236 13.62 -10.94 -12.35
CA GLU A 236 13.71 -10.34 -13.68
C GLU A 236 15.15 -10.23 -14.17
N GLU A 237 16.09 -9.77 -13.32
CA GLU A 237 17.51 -9.66 -13.64
C GLU A 237 18.17 -11.02 -13.97
N ASN A 238 17.67 -12.10 -13.39
CA ASN A 238 18.22 -13.44 -13.56
C ASN A 238 17.41 -14.33 -14.49
N PHE A 239 16.28 -13.85 -15.03
CA PHE A 239 15.30 -14.69 -15.75
C PHE A 239 15.90 -15.44 -16.96
N ASN A 240 16.80 -14.78 -17.69
CA ASN A 240 17.44 -15.36 -18.89
C ASN A 240 18.73 -16.15 -18.54
N ARG A 241 19.19 -16.11 -17.28
CA ARG A 241 20.38 -16.85 -16.85
C ARG A 241 20.04 -18.32 -16.62
N LYS A 242 21.02 -19.21 -16.82
CA LYS A 242 20.93 -20.62 -16.41
C LYS A 242 21.21 -20.72 -14.90
N GLY A 243 20.60 -21.67 -14.22
CA GLY A 243 20.86 -21.97 -12.82
C GLY A 243 19.62 -21.88 -11.91
N ILE A 244 19.80 -22.28 -10.64
CA ILE A 244 18.76 -22.45 -9.65
C ILE A 244 18.28 -21.12 -9.01
N LYS A 245 19.03 -20.04 -9.19
CA LYS A 245 18.82 -18.77 -8.46
C LYS A 245 17.41 -18.21 -8.61
N ILE A 246 16.80 -18.33 -9.80
CA ILE A 246 15.42 -17.86 -10.03
C ILE A 246 14.40 -18.63 -9.18
N TYR A 247 14.61 -19.93 -9.00
CA TYR A 247 13.69 -20.78 -8.23
C TYR A 247 13.84 -20.56 -6.73
N VAL A 248 15.08 -20.33 -6.25
CA VAL A 248 15.32 -19.91 -4.85
C VAL A 248 14.63 -18.57 -4.57
N LEU A 249 14.75 -17.60 -5.47
CA LEU A 249 14.07 -16.30 -5.35
C LEU A 249 12.53 -16.47 -5.41
N ALA A 250 12.03 -17.40 -6.22
CA ALA A 250 10.61 -17.73 -6.27
C ALA A 250 10.13 -18.33 -4.95
N CYS A 251 10.91 -19.23 -4.33
CA CYS A 251 10.59 -19.76 -2.99
C CYS A 251 10.57 -18.66 -1.92
N ILE A 252 11.56 -17.76 -1.93
CA ILE A 252 11.58 -16.60 -1.02
C ILE A 252 10.35 -15.71 -1.27
N MET A 253 10.00 -15.48 -2.54
CA MET A 253 8.79 -14.72 -2.89
C MET A 253 7.53 -15.40 -2.36
N GLY A 254 7.42 -16.74 -2.42
CA GLY A 254 6.32 -17.51 -1.85
C GLY A 254 6.19 -17.32 -0.33
N LEU A 255 7.32 -17.39 0.40
CA LEU A 255 7.37 -17.15 1.84
C LEU A 255 6.94 -15.72 2.21
N VAL A 256 7.48 -14.71 1.52
CA VAL A 256 7.13 -13.30 1.77
C VAL A 256 5.68 -13.02 1.38
N THR A 257 5.15 -13.69 0.33
CA THR A 257 3.74 -13.59 -0.04
C THR A 257 2.85 -14.12 1.08
N TRP A 258 3.18 -15.29 1.65
CA TRP A 258 2.43 -15.85 2.77
C TRP A 258 2.44 -14.90 3.97
N ALA A 259 3.60 -14.47 4.43
CA ALA A 259 3.70 -13.58 5.59
C ALA A 259 2.94 -12.24 5.39
N GLY A 260 3.04 -11.68 4.18
CA GLY A 260 2.31 -10.47 3.81
C GLY A 260 0.80 -10.69 3.69
N PHE A 261 0.37 -11.83 3.14
CA PHE A 261 -1.03 -12.20 2.98
C PHE A 261 -1.72 -12.39 4.33
N GLU A 262 -1.08 -13.08 5.28
CA GLU A 262 -1.63 -13.27 6.63
C GLU A 262 -1.81 -11.94 7.38
N LEU A 263 -0.93 -10.97 7.18
CA LEU A 263 -1.09 -9.62 7.73
C LEU A 263 -2.13 -8.80 6.96
N LYS A 264 -2.10 -8.86 5.62
CA LYS A 264 -2.98 -8.08 4.75
C LYS A 264 -3.13 -8.75 3.38
N PRO A 265 -4.26 -9.39 3.09
CA PRO A 265 -4.44 -10.20 1.87
C PRO A 265 -4.16 -9.46 0.55
N THR A 266 -4.36 -8.14 0.51
CA THR A 266 -4.07 -7.32 -0.69
C THR A 266 -2.60 -7.30 -1.12
N VAL A 267 -1.67 -7.73 -0.26
CA VAL A 267 -0.24 -7.89 -0.61
C VAL A 267 -0.05 -8.94 -1.71
N ALA A 268 -0.88 -9.99 -1.74
CA ALA A 268 -0.84 -11.02 -2.78
C ALA A 268 -1.06 -10.46 -4.19
N ILE A 269 -1.67 -9.27 -4.33
CA ILE A 269 -1.87 -8.60 -5.62
C ILE A 269 -0.52 -8.35 -6.32
N ILE A 270 0.54 -8.03 -5.55
CA ILE A 270 1.88 -7.84 -6.11
C ILE A 270 2.42 -9.15 -6.68
N THR A 271 2.23 -10.25 -5.97
CA THR A 271 2.63 -11.58 -6.43
C THR A 271 1.84 -12.01 -7.66
N ILE A 272 0.52 -11.79 -7.68
CA ILE A 272 -0.35 -12.07 -8.82
C ILE A 272 0.13 -11.28 -10.05
N ALA A 273 0.37 -9.98 -9.91
CA ALA A 273 0.90 -9.13 -10.99
C ALA A 273 2.27 -9.62 -11.48
N SER A 274 3.14 -10.05 -10.56
CA SER A 274 4.46 -10.60 -10.88
C SER A 274 4.36 -11.91 -11.65
N VAL A 275 3.47 -12.81 -11.24
CA VAL A 275 3.19 -14.09 -11.93
C VAL A 275 2.69 -13.84 -13.35
N PHE A 276 1.68 -12.99 -13.52
CA PHE A 276 1.17 -12.63 -14.85
C PHE A 276 2.30 -12.08 -15.73
N HIS A 277 3.10 -11.17 -15.21
CA HIS A 277 4.20 -10.58 -15.96
C HIS A 277 5.30 -11.60 -16.30
N MET A 278 5.66 -12.50 -15.38
CA MET A 278 6.62 -13.58 -15.66
C MET A 278 6.14 -14.53 -16.76
N VAL A 279 4.91 -14.99 -16.67
CA VAL A 279 4.35 -15.99 -17.59
C VAL A 279 4.12 -15.39 -18.98
N ILE A 280 3.48 -14.22 -19.06
CA ILE A 280 3.07 -13.62 -20.33
C ILE A 280 4.26 -12.93 -21.02
N VAL A 281 5.09 -12.20 -20.26
CA VAL A 281 6.10 -11.30 -20.83
C VAL A 281 7.48 -11.93 -20.89
N LYS A 282 7.92 -12.61 -19.84
CA LYS A 282 9.31 -13.09 -19.76
C LYS A 282 9.52 -14.46 -20.39
N GLY A 283 8.54 -15.34 -20.27
CA GLY A 283 8.60 -16.67 -20.89
C GLY A 283 7.79 -17.71 -20.10
N TRP A 284 6.80 -18.29 -20.76
CA TRP A 284 5.78 -19.11 -20.13
C TRP A 284 6.34 -20.35 -19.41
N LYS A 285 7.32 -21.07 -19.99
CA LYS A 285 7.89 -22.30 -19.38
C LYS A 285 8.55 -22.01 -18.04
N LYS A 286 9.53 -21.09 -18.02
CA LYS A 286 10.21 -20.69 -16.78
C LYS A 286 9.27 -19.95 -15.83
N GLY A 287 8.35 -19.15 -16.37
CA GLY A 287 7.35 -18.44 -15.60
C GLY A 287 6.44 -19.40 -14.84
N ILE A 288 5.94 -20.46 -15.48
CA ILE A 288 5.11 -21.48 -14.82
C ILE A 288 5.89 -22.20 -13.72
N ILE A 289 7.13 -22.63 -13.97
CA ILE A 289 7.93 -23.34 -12.96
C ILE A 289 8.19 -22.43 -11.75
N ALA A 290 8.55 -21.15 -11.98
CA ALA A 290 8.73 -20.20 -10.90
C ALA A 290 7.42 -19.96 -10.13
N THR A 291 6.30 -19.86 -10.83
CA THR A 291 4.96 -19.74 -10.22
C THR A 291 4.62 -20.96 -9.37
N SER A 292 4.90 -22.17 -9.87
CA SER A 292 4.68 -23.41 -9.10
C SER A 292 5.52 -23.43 -7.81
N ALA A 293 6.75 -22.94 -7.86
CA ALA A 293 7.60 -22.82 -6.66
C ALA A 293 7.03 -21.80 -5.66
N ILE A 294 6.54 -20.64 -6.14
CA ILE A 294 5.86 -19.64 -5.29
C ILE A 294 4.65 -20.26 -4.61
N MET A 295 3.77 -20.90 -5.40
CA MET A 295 2.52 -21.48 -4.89
C MET A 295 2.76 -22.66 -3.94
N LEU A 296 3.78 -23.48 -4.20
CA LEU A 296 4.14 -24.59 -3.32
C LEU A 296 4.57 -24.08 -1.94
N VAL A 297 5.49 -23.10 -1.89
CA VAL A 297 5.96 -22.54 -0.63
C VAL A 297 4.83 -21.80 0.08
N PHE A 298 4.07 -20.97 -0.62
CA PHE A 298 2.90 -20.28 -0.07
C PHE A 298 1.91 -21.27 0.55
N GLY A 299 1.52 -22.30 -0.19
CA GLY A 299 0.55 -23.32 0.28
C GLY A 299 1.09 -24.13 1.47
N THR A 300 2.39 -24.52 1.44
CA THR A 300 3.02 -25.20 2.58
C THR A 300 3.02 -24.32 3.83
N CYS A 301 3.36 -23.05 3.71
CA CYS A 301 3.33 -22.11 4.83
C CYS A 301 1.92 -21.90 5.37
N MET A 302 0.90 -21.77 4.48
CA MET A 302 -0.52 -21.67 4.88
C MET A 302 -0.98 -22.88 5.69
N VAL A 303 -0.70 -24.09 5.18
CA VAL A 303 -1.07 -25.34 5.90
C VAL A 303 -0.35 -25.42 7.24
N SER A 304 0.96 -25.17 7.25
CA SER A 304 1.76 -25.24 8.49
C SER A 304 1.28 -24.21 9.53
N TYR A 305 0.94 -23.00 9.09
CA TYR A 305 0.41 -21.94 9.95
C TYR A 305 -0.92 -22.36 10.60
N ASN A 306 -1.88 -22.85 9.79
CA ASN A 306 -3.16 -23.31 10.32
C ASN A 306 -2.97 -24.48 11.29
N MET A 307 -2.11 -25.47 10.97
CA MET A 307 -1.80 -26.56 11.89
C MET A 307 -1.20 -26.07 13.22
N VAL A 308 -0.38 -25.03 13.21
CA VAL A 308 0.16 -24.42 14.44
C VAL A 308 -0.96 -23.76 15.23
N LEU A 309 -1.83 -22.97 14.59
CA LEU A 309 -2.96 -22.32 15.27
C LEU A 309 -3.91 -23.31 15.91
N ASP A 310 -4.24 -24.39 15.20
CA ASP A 310 -5.09 -25.48 15.71
C ASP A 310 -4.42 -26.18 16.92
N LYS A 311 -3.10 -26.45 16.83
CA LYS A 311 -2.36 -27.12 17.91
C LYS A 311 -2.27 -26.30 19.19
N ILE A 312 -2.11 -24.96 19.08
CA ILE A 312 -2.04 -24.08 20.27
C ILE A 312 -3.42 -23.69 20.79
N ASP A 313 -4.50 -24.06 20.09
CA ASP A 313 -5.89 -23.70 20.41
C ASP A 313 -6.02 -22.19 20.74
N MET A 314 -5.41 -21.37 19.87
CA MET A 314 -5.31 -19.92 20.09
C MET A 314 -6.67 -19.25 20.16
N VAL A 315 -7.61 -19.67 19.30
CA VAL A 315 -8.97 -19.14 19.20
C VAL A 315 -9.94 -20.29 19.36
N ASP A 316 -10.78 -20.23 20.39
CA ASP A 316 -11.83 -21.23 20.60
C ASP A 316 -12.84 -21.20 19.44
N GLN A 317 -12.98 -22.33 18.76
CA GLN A 317 -13.79 -22.47 17.53
C GLN A 317 -15.28 -22.80 17.82
N THR A 318 -15.70 -22.89 19.08
CA THR A 318 -17.06 -23.32 19.47
C THR A 318 -18.15 -22.47 18.76
N ASP A 319 -17.95 -21.16 18.68
CA ASP A 319 -18.92 -20.22 18.07
C ASP A 319 -18.55 -19.83 16.63
N TYR A 320 -17.70 -20.61 15.94
CA TYR A 320 -17.16 -20.21 14.62
C TYR A 320 -18.26 -19.86 13.62
N ASP A 321 -19.26 -20.75 13.45
CA ASP A 321 -20.33 -20.52 12.47
C ASP A 321 -21.19 -19.30 12.79
N LYS A 322 -21.42 -19.06 14.08
CA LYS A 322 -22.17 -17.91 14.59
C LYS A 322 -21.41 -16.60 14.40
N GLU A 323 -20.10 -16.59 14.63
CA GLU A 323 -19.32 -15.34 14.65
C GLU A 323 -18.62 -15.06 13.31
N ASN A 324 -18.19 -16.08 12.55
CA ASN A 324 -17.43 -15.87 11.33
C ASN A 324 -18.21 -15.10 10.25
N PHE A 325 -17.55 -14.09 9.67
CA PHE A 325 -18.10 -13.34 8.55
C PHE A 325 -17.54 -13.86 7.22
N PRO A 326 -18.42 -14.30 6.29
CA PRO A 326 -18.00 -14.71 4.96
C PRO A 326 -17.54 -13.50 4.14
N TYR A 327 -16.68 -13.73 3.14
CA TYR A 327 -16.16 -12.66 2.25
C TYR A 327 -17.25 -11.83 1.59
N THR A 328 -18.45 -12.39 1.39
CA THR A 328 -19.63 -11.69 0.84
C THR A 328 -20.06 -10.48 1.68
N HIS A 329 -19.72 -10.47 3.00
CA HIS A 329 -19.99 -9.34 3.88
C HIS A 329 -19.30 -8.06 3.40
N TRP A 330 -18.01 -8.13 3.10
CA TRP A 330 -17.24 -6.96 2.65
C TRP A 330 -17.59 -6.53 1.23
N VAL A 331 -17.97 -7.49 0.35
CA VAL A 331 -18.48 -7.18 -0.99
C VAL A 331 -19.83 -6.47 -0.89
N MET A 332 -20.75 -6.95 -0.03
CA MET A 332 -22.03 -6.34 0.24
C MET A 332 -21.87 -4.90 0.76
N MET A 333 -21.00 -4.72 1.76
CA MET A 333 -20.70 -3.42 2.36
C MET A 333 -20.05 -2.48 1.34
N GLY A 334 -19.19 -3.00 0.47
CA GLY A 334 -18.56 -2.26 -0.64
C GLY A 334 -19.57 -1.70 -1.67
N LEU A 335 -20.81 -2.16 -1.70
CA LEU A 335 -21.89 -1.68 -2.56
C LEU A 335 -22.83 -0.69 -1.86
N LYS A 336 -22.52 -0.17 -0.66
CA LYS A 336 -23.34 0.80 0.05
C LYS A 336 -22.65 2.14 0.22
N GLY A 337 -23.35 3.26 -0.05
CA GLY A 337 -22.82 4.62 0.10
C GLY A 337 -21.56 4.85 -0.73
N ALA A 338 -20.45 5.26 -0.09
CA ALA A 338 -19.13 5.38 -0.72
C ALA A 338 -18.27 4.11 -0.58
N GLY A 339 -18.86 2.96 -0.25
CA GLY A 339 -18.17 1.68 -0.10
C GLY A 339 -17.44 1.50 1.23
N ASN A 340 -17.71 2.34 2.23
CA ASN A 340 -17.07 2.30 3.54
C ASN A 340 -17.77 1.32 4.50
N TYR A 341 -17.11 1.06 5.65
CA TYR A 341 -17.73 0.34 6.76
C TYR A 341 -19.12 0.91 7.12
N ASN A 342 -20.06 0.00 7.29
CA ASN A 342 -21.45 0.32 7.60
C ASN A 342 -21.99 -0.57 8.72
N LEU A 343 -22.52 0.05 9.80
CA LEU A 343 -23.00 -0.66 10.97
C LEU A 343 -24.24 -1.51 10.64
N GLU A 344 -25.18 -0.99 9.84
CA GLU A 344 -26.39 -1.73 9.47
C GLU A 344 -26.07 -3.00 8.70
N ASP A 345 -25.06 -2.97 7.80
CA ASP A 345 -24.61 -4.15 7.07
C ASP A 345 -23.93 -5.17 7.98
N ARG A 346 -23.20 -4.70 8.99
CA ARG A 346 -22.64 -5.57 10.03
C ARG A 346 -23.75 -6.25 10.83
N GLU A 347 -24.74 -5.50 11.29
CA GLU A 347 -25.88 -6.01 12.04
C GLU A 347 -26.68 -6.99 11.19
N TYR A 348 -26.94 -6.66 9.92
CA TYR A 348 -27.60 -7.54 8.97
C TYR A 348 -26.87 -8.88 8.84
N THR A 349 -25.56 -8.87 8.63
CA THR A 349 -24.78 -10.12 8.56
C THR A 349 -24.82 -10.88 9.90
N SER A 350 -24.76 -10.17 11.03
CA SER A 350 -24.79 -10.80 12.36
C SER A 350 -26.15 -11.38 12.74
N SER A 351 -27.23 -11.02 12.03
CA SER A 351 -28.58 -11.54 12.33
C SER A 351 -28.80 -12.99 11.92
N PHE A 352 -27.93 -13.54 11.09
CA PHE A 352 -28.00 -14.95 10.66
C PHE A 352 -27.21 -15.86 11.61
N ALA A 353 -27.72 -17.07 11.84
CA ALA A 353 -27.18 -17.99 12.83
C ALA A 353 -25.93 -18.73 12.33
N THR A 354 -25.85 -19.06 11.03
CA THR A 354 -24.75 -19.84 10.47
C THR A 354 -24.00 -19.07 9.39
N LYS A 355 -22.75 -19.48 9.11
CA LYS A 355 -21.92 -18.90 8.05
C LYS A 355 -22.55 -19.03 6.68
N GLU A 356 -23.21 -20.14 6.39
CA GLU A 356 -23.93 -20.41 5.13
C GLU A 356 -25.12 -19.46 4.97
N GLU A 357 -25.93 -19.29 6.03
CA GLU A 357 -27.06 -18.34 6.01
C GLU A 357 -26.58 -16.90 5.79
N LYS A 358 -25.50 -16.48 6.49
CA LYS A 358 -24.84 -15.18 6.27
C LYS A 358 -24.43 -15.01 4.82
N GLN A 359 -23.77 -16.03 4.24
CA GLN A 359 -23.31 -15.97 2.85
C GLN A 359 -24.49 -15.83 1.88
N LYS A 360 -25.56 -16.58 2.10
CA LYS A 360 -26.80 -16.52 1.29
C LYS A 360 -27.47 -15.15 1.40
N GLY A 361 -27.72 -14.67 2.63
CA GLY A 361 -28.36 -13.37 2.86
C GLY A 361 -27.54 -12.22 2.30
N ASN A 362 -26.23 -12.22 2.49
CA ASN A 362 -25.34 -11.21 1.91
C ASN A 362 -25.38 -11.23 0.37
N MET A 363 -25.42 -12.42 -0.24
CA MET A 363 -25.50 -12.56 -1.70
C MET A 363 -26.85 -12.06 -2.23
N GLU A 364 -27.94 -12.30 -1.54
CA GLU A 364 -29.26 -11.74 -1.88
C GLU A 364 -29.26 -10.21 -1.82
N MET A 365 -28.64 -9.63 -0.78
CA MET A 365 -28.50 -8.18 -0.66
C MET A 365 -27.60 -7.59 -1.75
N ILE A 366 -26.50 -8.27 -2.12
CA ILE A 366 -25.63 -7.88 -3.24
C ILE A 366 -26.45 -7.82 -4.53
N LYS A 367 -27.19 -8.89 -4.85
CA LYS A 367 -28.04 -8.94 -6.06
C LYS A 367 -29.10 -7.84 -6.06
N LYS A 368 -29.74 -7.58 -4.91
CA LYS A 368 -30.70 -6.49 -4.74
C LYS A 368 -30.09 -5.14 -5.05
N ARG A 369 -28.94 -4.80 -4.41
CA ARG A 369 -28.23 -3.53 -4.63
C ARG A 369 -27.80 -3.34 -6.08
N LEU A 370 -27.26 -4.39 -6.73
CA LEU A 370 -26.89 -4.32 -8.14
C LEU A 370 -28.10 -4.07 -9.05
N LYS A 371 -29.25 -4.69 -8.74
CA LYS A 371 -30.50 -4.46 -9.46
C LYS A 371 -31.01 -3.04 -9.24
N ASP A 372 -30.99 -2.56 -8.00
CA ASP A 372 -31.48 -1.22 -7.63
C ASP A 372 -30.65 -0.11 -8.27
N TYR A 373 -29.34 -0.29 -8.37
CA TYR A 373 -28.46 0.64 -9.08
C TYR A 373 -28.68 0.65 -10.60
N GLY A 374 -28.97 -0.49 -11.20
CA GLY A 374 -28.86 -0.65 -12.65
C GLY A 374 -27.48 -0.28 -13.17
N ILE A 375 -27.34 -0.15 -14.49
CA ILE A 375 -26.02 0.13 -15.10
C ILE A 375 -25.50 1.53 -14.72
N THR A 376 -26.33 2.56 -14.92
CA THR A 376 -25.95 3.97 -14.68
C THR A 376 -25.68 4.27 -13.21
N GLY A 377 -26.53 3.76 -12.31
CA GLY A 377 -26.36 3.92 -10.86
C GLY A 377 -25.10 3.20 -10.36
N LEU A 378 -24.76 2.02 -10.91
CA LEU A 378 -23.55 1.31 -10.57
C LEU A 378 -22.29 2.08 -11.01
N PHE A 379 -22.29 2.70 -12.20
CA PHE A 379 -21.19 3.58 -12.63
C PHE A 379 -21.04 4.79 -11.70
N ALA A 380 -22.12 5.45 -11.34
CA ALA A 380 -22.10 6.58 -10.41
C ALA A 380 -21.58 6.16 -9.02
N HIS A 381 -22.03 5.02 -8.49
CA HIS A 381 -21.54 4.46 -7.24
C HIS A 381 -20.04 4.16 -7.29
N GLN A 382 -19.56 3.49 -8.35
CA GLN A 382 -18.14 3.16 -8.52
C GLN A 382 -17.28 4.41 -8.64
N TYR A 383 -17.77 5.45 -9.31
CA TYR A 383 -17.09 6.75 -9.40
C TYR A 383 -16.93 7.40 -8.02
N ILE A 384 -18.03 7.52 -7.25
CA ILE A 384 -18.01 8.08 -5.89
C ILE A 384 -17.05 7.28 -4.99
N LYS A 385 -17.14 5.95 -5.07
CA LYS A 385 -16.29 5.04 -4.31
C LYS A 385 -14.80 5.21 -4.65
N ALA A 386 -14.47 5.30 -5.95
CA ALA A 386 -13.09 5.53 -6.39
C ALA A 386 -12.57 6.88 -5.91
N VAL A 387 -13.35 7.96 -6.06
CA VAL A 387 -12.96 9.30 -5.57
C VAL A 387 -12.73 9.27 -4.05
N ASN A 388 -13.66 8.69 -3.28
CA ASN A 388 -13.53 8.58 -1.82
C ASN A 388 -12.27 7.78 -1.41
N THR A 389 -11.96 6.71 -2.13
CA THR A 389 -10.80 5.86 -1.84
C THR A 389 -9.46 6.55 -2.13
N TRP A 390 -9.37 7.28 -3.26
CA TRP A 390 -8.12 7.79 -3.81
C TRP A 390 -7.90 9.29 -3.62
N SER A 391 -8.81 10.03 -2.95
CA SER A 391 -8.68 11.49 -2.78
C SER A 391 -7.87 11.92 -1.56
N ASN A 392 -7.85 11.12 -0.48
CA ASN A 392 -7.33 11.52 0.82
C ASN A 392 -5.82 11.27 0.96
N GLY A 393 -5.01 12.28 0.73
CA GLY A 393 -3.54 12.20 0.88
C GLY A 393 -3.04 12.06 2.33
N LYS A 394 -3.91 12.18 3.33
CA LYS A 394 -3.62 11.91 4.74
C LYS A 394 -3.87 10.44 5.12
N TYR A 395 -4.53 9.67 4.24
CA TYR A 395 -4.85 8.24 4.45
C TYR A 395 -5.58 8.01 5.78
N ASP A 396 -6.59 8.84 6.09
CA ASP A 396 -7.44 8.82 7.28
C ASP A 396 -6.71 9.09 8.63
N MET A 397 -5.43 9.48 8.63
CA MET A 397 -4.69 9.70 9.88
C MET A 397 -5.18 10.91 10.66
N ASP A 398 -5.69 11.92 10.00
CA ASP A 398 -6.36 13.06 10.67
C ASP A 398 -7.57 12.64 11.52
N PHE A 399 -8.30 11.60 11.12
CA PHE A 399 -9.37 11.00 11.92
C PHE A 399 -8.82 10.19 13.10
N HIS A 400 -7.81 9.35 12.86
CA HIS A 400 -7.32 8.42 13.88
C HIS A 400 -6.51 9.10 14.98
N LEU A 401 -5.73 10.12 14.67
CA LEU A 401 -4.92 10.87 15.65
C LEU A 401 -5.75 11.69 16.65
N GLN A 402 -6.99 12.05 16.29
CA GLN A 402 -7.89 12.80 17.16
C GLN A 402 -8.65 11.94 18.17
N ARG A 403 -8.63 10.60 17.98
CA ARG A 403 -9.33 9.67 18.86
C ARG A 403 -8.46 9.34 20.06
N GLN A 404 -8.91 9.69 21.25
CA GLN A 404 -8.29 9.31 22.53
C GLN A 404 -6.78 9.63 22.62
N PRO A 405 -6.35 10.89 22.41
CA PRO A 405 -4.95 11.27 22.54
C PRO A 405 -4.47 11.05 23.98
N VAL A 406 -3.28 10.47 24.14
CA VAL A 406 -2.69 10.14 25.45
C VAL A 406 -2.27 11.42 26.19
N ARG A 407 -1.91 12.47 25.46
CA ARG A 407 -1.44 13.74 26.01
C ARG A 407 -1.86 14.93 25.18
N LYS A 408 -1.75 16.12 25.75
CA LYS A 408 -1.83 17.38 25.02
C LYS A 408 -0.47 17.67 24.37
N SER A 409 -0.48 18.08 23.10
CA SER A 409 0.73 18.43 22.34
C SER A 409 0.44 19.62 21.42
N TRP A 410 1.46 20.46 21.19
CA TRP A 410 1.36 21.54 20.21
C TRP A 410 1.15 21.00 18.77
N LEU A 411 1.57 19.76 18.48
CA LEU A 411 1.34 19.10 17.19
C LEU A 411 -0.14 18.87 16.88
N GLN A 412 -1.01 18.91 17.89
CA GLN A 412 -2.46 18.85 17.68
C GLN A 412 -2.96 20.06 16.87
N ALA A 413 -2.29 21.21 17.00
CA ALA A 413 -2.57 22.38 16.17
C ALA A 413 -2.23 22.16 14.68
N VAL A 414 -1.38 21.16 14.37
CA VAL A 414 -1.00 20.78 13.00
C VAL A 414 -1.89 19.65 12.47
N PHE A 415 -2.08 18.58 13.25
CA PHE A 415 -2.66 17.33 12.74
C PHE A 415 -4.16 17.17 13.01
N PHE A 416 -4.74 17.92 13.95
CA PHE A 416 -6.18 17.85 14.24
C PHE A 416 -6.98 18.76 13.31
N LYS A 417 -8.17 18.33 12.88
CA LYS A 417 -9.03 19.08 11.93
C LYS A 417 -9.36 20.51 12.37
N LYS A 418 -9.46 20.74 13.68
CA LYS A 418 -9.70 22.09 14.27
C LYS A 418 -8.39 22.85 14.56
N GLY A 419 -7.24 22.29 14.25
CA GLY A 419 -5.94 22.90 14.50
C GLY A 419 -5.65 24.07 13.55
N LYS A 420 -4.97 25.11 14.07
CA LYS A 420 -4.62 26.33 13.31
C LYS A 420 -3.83 26.03 12.03
N PHE A 421 -2.95 25.03 12.06
CA PHE A 421 -2.07 24.67 10.94
C PHE A 421 -2.56 23.45 10.15
N TYR A 422 -3.74 22.90 10.48
CA TYR A 422 -4.32 21.77 9.76
C TYR A 422 -4.51 22.03 8.26
N PRO A 423 -4.94 23.23 7.79
CA PRO A 423 -5.06 23.49 6.35
C PRO A 423 -3.73 23.32 5.61
N LEU A 424 -2.60 23.70 6.24
CA LEU A 424 -1.27 23.50 5.64
C LEU A 424 -0.85 22.02 5.62
N TYR A 425 -1.09 21.28 6.68
CA TYR A 425 -0.88 19.84 6.73
C TYR A 425 -1.68 19.12 5.65
N ASN A 426 -2.97 19.42 5.54
CA ASN A 426 -3.86 18.86 4.51
C ASN A 426 -3.33 19.20 3.12
N LEU A 427 -2.95 20.45 2.87
CA LEU A 427 -2.38 20.92 1.61
C LEU A 427 -1.13 20.11 1.22
N CYS A 428 -0.15 19.99 2.13
CA CYS A 428 1.10 19.28 1.86
C CYS A 428 0.85 17.79 1.54
N CYS A 429 0.01 17.11 2.32
CA CYS A 429 -0.32 15.70 2.08
C CYS A 429 -1.04 15.51 0.75
N THR A 430 -1.99 16.39 0.41
CA THR A 430 -2.79 16.28 -0.81
C THR A 430 -1.95 16.59 -2.05
N ILE A 431 -1.09 17.62 -2.02
CA ILE A 431 -0.15 17.93 -3.13
C ILE A 431 0.75 16.72 -3.39
N TYR A 432 1.32 16.15 -2.33
CA TYR A 432 2.19 14.99 -2.47
C TYR A 432 1.44 13.82 -3.11
N HIS A 433 0.27 13.50 -2.60
CA HIS A 433 -0.57 12.43 -3.11
C HIS A 433 -0.99 12.65 -4.57
N TRP A 434 -1.46 13.85 -4.93
CA TRP A 434 -1.81 14.20 -6.32
C TRP A 434 -0.60 14.07 -7.26
N THR A 435 0.59 14.42 -6.78
CA THR A 435 1.82 14.22 -7.55
C THR A 435 2.02 12.74 -7.91
N LEU A 436 1.84 11.83 -6.93
CA LEU A 436 1.91 10.39 -7.19
C LEU A 436 0.84 9.92 -8.19
N LEU A 437 -0.40 10.41 -8.06
CA LEU A 437 -1.50 10.06 -8.96
C LEU A 437 -1.24 10.56 -10.39
N VAL A 438 -0.78 11.79 -10.55
CA VAL A 438 -0.46 12.38 -11.87
C VAL A 438 0.68 11.62 -12.54
N PHE A 439 1.78 11.34 -11.83
CA PHE A 439 2.88 10.56 -12.39
C PHE A 439 2.47 9.12 -12.72
N THR A 440 1.57 8.53 -11.96
CA THR A 440 0.96 7.24 -12.30
C THR A 440 0.19 7.34 -13.63
N GLY A 441 -0.66 8.34 -13.80
CA GLY A 441 -1.38 8.58 -15.06
C GLY A 441 -0.45 8.77 -16.26
N ILE A 442 0.60 9.60 -16.12
CA ILE A 442 1.62 9.79 -17.16
C ILE A 442 2.32 8.47 -17.48
N SER A 443 2.67 7.67 -16.45
CA SER A 443 3.28 6.36 -16.63
C SER A 443 2.40 5.40 -17.43
N VAL A 444 1.10 5.39 -17.14
CA VAL A 444 0.12 4.53 -17.84
C VAL A 444 0.01 4.90 -19.31
N VAL A 445 -0.11 6.22 -19.61
CA VAL A 445 -0.14 6.72 -21.01
C VAL A 445 1.17 6.39 -21.75
N TYR A 446 2.31 6.57 -21.09
CA TYR A 446 3.61 6.22 -21.67
C TYR A 446 3.70 4.70 -21.95
N GLY A 447 3.26 3.85 -20.99
CA GLY A 447 3.18 2.41 -21.15
C GLY A 447 2.29 1.99 -22.31
N LEU A 448 1.14 2.66 -22.50
CA LEU A 448 0.24 2.46 -23.64
C LEU A 448 0.90 2.81 -24.96
N ALA A 449 1.48 4.01 -25.06
CA ALA A 449 2.12 4.51 -26.28
C ALA A 449 3.33 3.68 -26.71
N LYS A 450 4.11 3.15 -25.75
CA LYS A 450 5.32 2.35 -25.99
C LYS A 450 5.07 0.85 -25.96
N ARG A 451 3.86 0.39 -25.62
CA ARG A 451 3.52 -1.02 -25.39
C ARG A 451 4.52 -1.68 -24.43
N GLU A 452 4.81 -0.98 -23.32
CA GLU A 452 5.85 -1.42 -22.40
C GLU A 452 5.56 -2.76 -21.75
N THR A 453 6.62 -3.57 -21.64
CA THR A 453 6.63 -4.90 -21.05
C THR A 453 7.79 -5.11 -20.06
N ASN A 454 8.29 -4.02 -19.46
CA ASN A 454 9.35 -4.03 -18.44
C ASN A 454 8.76 -4.15 -17.02
N SER A 455 9.63 -4.15 -15.99
CA SER A 455 9.17 -4.24 -14.59
C SER A 455 8.28 -3.08 -14.16
N ALA A 456 8.34 -1.91 -14.79
CA ALA A 456 7.41 -0.82 -14.52
C ALA A 456 5.97 -1.17 -14.97
N ALA A 457 5.81 -2.00 -16.02
CA ALA A 457 4.51 -2.54 -16.41
C ALA A 457 3.93 -3.45 -15.30
N MET A 458 4.78 -4.25 -14.62
CA MET A 458 4.34 -5.06 -13.47
C MET A 458 3.90 -4.17 -12.29
N TRP A 459 4.61 -3.10 -11.97
CA TRP A 459 4.20 -2.17 -10.90
C TRP A 459 2.85 -1.51 -11.20
N ARG A 460 2.63 -1.08 -12.45
CA ARG A 460 1.32 -0.58 -12.90
C ARG A 460 0.23 -1.63 -12.81
N LEU A 461 0.55 -2.88 -13.19
CA LEU A 461 -0.39 -4.01 -13.10
C LEU A 461 -0.76 -4.31 -11.64
N ALA A 462 0.18 -4.26 -10.70
CA ALA A 462 -0.09 -4.40 -9.28
C ALA A 462 -1.00 -3.29 -8.76
N LEU A 463 -0.72 -2.03 -9.12
CA LEU A 463 -1.56 -0.89 -8.72
C LEU A 463 -2.97 -0.97 -9.33
N PHE A 464 -3.08 -1.40 -10.59
CA PHE A 464 -4.37 -1.65 -11.23
C PHE A 464 -5.14 -2.79 -10.55
N GLY A 465 -4.45 -3.86 -10.16
CA GLY A 465 -5.05 -4.95 -9.37
C GLY A 465 -5.62 -4.46 -8.04
N LEU A 466 -4.91 -3.57 -7.32
CA LEU A 466 -5.44 -2.93 -6.11
C LEU A 466 -6.67 -2.07 -6.43
N PHE A 467 -6.64 -1.29 -7.51
CA PHE A 467 -7.77 -0.47 -7.93
C PHE A 467 -9.02 -1.33 -8.18
N LEU A 468 -8.88 -2.43 -8.92
CA LEU A 468 -9.98 -3.36 -9.18
C LEU A 468 -10.48 -4.06 -7.91
N PHE A 469 -9.57 -4.48 -7.02
CA PHE A 469 -9.94 -5.09 -5.75
C PHE A 469 -10.78 -4.12 -4.90
N LEU A 470 -10.32 -2.88 -4.73
CA LEU A 470 -11.03 -1.86 -3.95
C LEU A 470 -12.35 -1.39 -4.61
N SER A 471 -12.52 -1.62 -5.91
CA SER A 471 -13.82 -1.39 -6.58
C SER A 471 -14.90 -2.39 -6.14
N ILE A 472 -14.50 -3.61 -5.77
CA ILE A 472 -15.43 -4.68 -5.35
C ILE A 472 -15.58 -4.71 -3.82
N TRP A 473 -14.48 -4.59 -3.09
CA TRP A 473 -14.39 -4.76 -1.63
C TRP A 473 -14.82 -3.49 -0.88
N GLU A 474 -15.15 -3.59 0.42
CA GLU A 474 -15.21 -2.42 1.31
C GLU A 474 -13.92 -1.61 1.19
N THR A 475 -14.01 -0.29 1.23
CA THR A 475 -12.85 0.57 1.00
C THR A 475 -12.73 1.74 1.96
N LYS A 476 -11.49 2.16 2.19
CA LYS A 476 -11.09 3.40 2.89
C LYS A 476 -9.78 3.89 2.27
N SER A 477 -9.50 5.19 2.38
CA SER A 477 -8.25 5.77 1.84
C SER A 477 -7.00 5.09 2.43
N ARG A 478 -7.03 4.69 3.70
CA ARG A 478 -5.91 3.99 4.35
C ARG A 478 -5.53 2.66 3.68
N TYR A 479 -6.46 2.05 2.94
CA TYR A 479 -6.18 0.78 2.22
C TYR A 479 -5.24 0.96 1.03
N VAL A 480 -4.97 2.20 0.62
CA VAL A 480 -3.97 2.51 -0.42
C VAL A 480 -2.56 2.67 0.16
N MET A 481 -2.43 2.89 1.48
CA MET A 481 -1.16 3.26 2.14
C MET A 481 -0.01 2.30 1.83
N HIS A 482 -0.24 0.99 1.91
CA HIS A 482 0.80 -0.01 1.67
C HIS A 482 1.24 -0.12 0.20
N PHE A 483 0.51 0.49 -0.76
CA PHE A 483 0.91 0.61 -2.17
C PHE A 483 1.57 1.96 -2.51
N VAL A 484 1.72 2.87 -1.56
CA VAL A 484 2.45 4.13 -1.77
C VAL A 484 3.88 3.90 -2.29
N PRO A 485 4.66 2.92 -1.79
CA PRO A 485 5.96 2.60 -2.37
C PRO A 485 5.90 2.21 -3.85
N VAL A 486 4.85 1.52 -4.29
CA VAL A 486 4.64 1.19 -5.72
C VAL A 486 4.43 2.46 -6.54
N MET A 487 3.60 3.41 -6.05
CA MET A 487 3.39 4.70 -6.73
C MET A 487 4.67 5.54 -6.77
N MET A 488 5.48 5.53 -5.72
CA MET A 488 6.79 6.21 -5.70
C MET A 488 7.75 5.61 -6.74
N LEU A 489 7.79 4.27 -6.87
CA LEU A 489 8.60 3.59 -7.90
C LEU A 489 8.13 3.93 -9.31
N ILE A 490 6.82 3.94 -9.56
CA ILE A 490 6.23 4.38 -10.83
C ILE A 490 6.62 5.83 -11.14
N THR A 491 6.61 6.71 -10.14
CA THR A 491 7.00 8.12 -10.29
C THR A 491 8.46 8.26 -10.73
N ILE A 492 9.38 7.51 -10.11
CA ILE A 492 10.81 7.52 -10.47
C ILE A 492 11.03 7.00 -11.89
N ASP A 493 10.38 5.90 -12.27
CA ASP A 493 10.46 5.36 -13.64
C ASP A 493 9.98 6.38 -14.67
N THR A 494 8.85 7.03 -14.39
CA THR A 494 8.27 8.06 -15.26
C THR A 494 9.19 9.25 -15.44
N LEU A 495 9.75 9.78 -14.34
CA LEU A 495 10.71 10.90 -14.40
C LEU A 495 11.93 10.54 -15.23
N LYS A 496 12.45 9.32 -15.09
CA LYS A 496 13.60 8.86 -15.87
C LYS A 496 13.27 8.76 -17.36
N ASN A 497 12.08 8.26 -17.71
CA ASN A 497 11.66 8.14 -19.09
C ASN A 497 11.46 9.51 -19.76
N ILE A 498 10.84 10.48 -19.05
CA ILE A 498 10.69 11.86 -19.54
C ILE A 498 12.05 12.52 -19.79
N THR A 499 13.00 12.36 -18.87
CA THR A 499 14.34 12.95 -19.01
C THR A 499 15.15 12.33 -20.13
N ALA A 500 14.98 11.05 -20.43
CA ALA A 500 15.63 10.36 -21.55
C ALA A 500 15.10 10.82 -22.91
N ILE A 501 13.80 11.10 -23.03
CA ILE A 501 13.18 11.64 -24.25
C ILE A 501 13.78 13.02 -24.56
N ASN A 502 13.86 13.89 -23.55
CA ASN A 502 14.39 15.25 -23.72
C ASN A 502 15.88 15.27 -24.06
N GLY A 503 16.68 14.35 -23.49
CA GLY A 503 18.10 14.21 -23.83
C GLY A 503 18.35 13.80 -25.27
N LYS A 504 17.52 12.94 -25.86
CA LYS A 504 17.60 12.56 -27.28
C LYS A 504 17.25 13.70 -28.23
N ASN A 505 16.29 14.53 -27.87
CA ASN A 505 15.91 15.69 -28.70
C ASN A 505 16.97 16.80 -28.73
N TYR A 506 17.87 16.87 -27.74
CA TYR A 506 19.01 17.81 -27.75
C TYR A 506 20.17 17.33 -28.65
N ILE A 507 20.38 16.01 -28.75
CA ILE A 507 21.45 15.42 -29.59
C ILE A 507 21.08 15.49 -31.10
N ILE A 508 19.80 15.53 -31.46
CA ILE A 508 19.36 15.63 -32.86
C ILE A 508 19.36 17.11 -33.37
N LYS A 509 19.51 18.07 -32.47
CA LYS A 509 19.55 19.53 -32.83
C LYS A 509 20.95 20.15 -32.73
N GLN A 510 21.99 19.39 -32.44
CA GLN A 510 23.41 19.73 -32.62
C GLN A 510 24.01 18.92 -33.78
#